data_f555c44e3a590b5c12f17466132f62b9
#
_entry.id   f555c44e3a590b5c12f17466132f62b9
#
_cell.length_a   1.000
_cell.length_b   1.000
_cell.length_c   1.000
_cell.angle_alpha   90.00
_cell.angle_beta   90.00
_cell.angle_gamma   90.00
#
_symmetry.space_group_name_H-M   'P 1'
#
loop_
_entity.id
_entity.type
_entity.pdbx_description
1 polymer ?
#
loop_
_entity_poly.entity_id
_entity_poly.type
_entity_poly.pdbx_seq_one_letter_code
_entity_poly.pdbx_strand_id
1 'polypeptide(L)'
;MEGTEMGSSQEKVLPAMLGDWSGGVPAFVYVKDGRIIRIRPMIIEGGEAKPWGIKVRDKIFTPPKKTSPAPFDLAQRRRVYNPKRVLYPLKRVGFEPGGKSGVDNRGKGEFVRISWDQALDILVGELKRIKETYGNSAIFTIASGHGNTAHLSPHGLMRRVLNLWGGNTPMLRNPDSWEGWYWGAEHVWGFDESVGTGSLFDLLEDTMQHSELSVFWAHDPETSSWMSSQDSSQWLLWLKELGKKMIFIAPDLNFTAATKADKWIPIRPGTDAALASAI
;
A
#
# COMPACT_ATOMS: atom_id res chain seq x y z
N MET A 1 1.50 30.52 46.54
CA MET A 1 1.42 30.57 45.06
C MET A 1 2.66 29.85 44.55
N GLU A 2 2.54 28.54 44.42
CA GLU A 2 3.61 27.72 43.82
C GLU A 2 3.39 27.75 42.30
N GLY A 3 4.32 28.36 41.61
CA GLY A 3 4.36 28.34 40.16
C GLY A 3 4.72 26.95 39.66
N THR A 4 3.75 26.29 39.07
CA THR A 4 3.98 25.05 38.31
C THR A 4 4.84 25.42 37.10
N GLU A 5 6.16 25.18 37.20
CA GLU A 5 7.02 25.16 36.03
C GLU A 5 6.45 24.14 35.04
N MET A 6 5.83 24.60 33.98
CA MET A 6 5.53 23.78 32.80
C MET A 6 6.87 23.41 32.19
N GLY A 7 7.42 22.28 32.62
CA GLY A 7 8.59 21.70 31.98
C GLY A 7 8.37 21.62 30.48
N SER A 8 9.23 22.23 29.69
CA SER A 8 9.20 22.15 28.25
C SER A 8 9.31 20.67 27.88
N SER A 9 8.22 20.10 27.35
CA SER A 9 8.23 18.68 26.96
C SER A 9 9.28 18.47 25.87
N GLN A 10 10.20 17.61 26.17
CA GLN A 10 11.32 17.32 25.30
C GLN A 10 10.81 16.59 24.05
N GLU A 11 11.22 17.03 22.88
CA GLU A 11 10.97 16.33 21.63
C GLU A 11 11.72 14.98 21.63
N LYS A 12 11.00 13.90 21.36
CA LYS A 12 11.56 12.55 21.21
C LYS A 12 11.67 12.20 19.72
N VAL A 13 12.81 11.63 19.35
CA VAL A 13 13.04 11.12 17.99
C VAL A 13 13.05 9.60 18.04
N LEU A 14 12.15 8.98 17.31
CA LEU A 14 11.97 7.54 17.30
C LEU A 14 12.28 7.00 15.90
N PRO A 15 13.17 6.01 15.76
CA PRO A 15 13.29 5.27 14.52
C PRO A 15 12.02 4.46 14.27
N ALA A 16 11.54 4.45 13.05
CA ALA A 16 10.35 3.73 12.66
C ALA A 16 10.44 3.24 11.23
N MET A 17 9.70 2.20 10.91
CA MET A 17 9.47 1.77 9.54
C MET A 17 8.15 2.39 9.07
N LEU A 18 8.20 3.15 7.99
CA LEU A 18 7.02 3.64 7.30
C LEU A 18 6.67 2.68 6.18
N GLY A 19 5.40 2.53 5.93
CA GLY A 19 4.94 1.68 4.84
C GLY A 19 3.81 0.76 5.26
N ASP A 20 3.43 -0.07 4.34
CA ASP A 20 2.43 -1.09 4.54
C ASP A 20 3.00 -2.49 4.24
N TRP A 21 2.18 -3.39 3.94
CA TRP A 21 2.20 -4.81 3.70
C TRP A 21 3.54 -5.56 3.61
N SER A 22 4.48 -5.17 2.79
CA SER A 22 5.62 -6.04 2.44
C SER A 22 6.98 -5.47 2.76
N GLY A 23 6.98 -4.37 3.41
CA GLY A 23 8.22 -3.70 3.75
C GLY A 23 7.95 -2.31 4.24
N GLY A 24 8.98 -1.60 4.51
CA GLY A 24 8.86 -0.23 4.96
C GLY A 24 10.14 0.51 4.71
N VAL A 25 10.05 1.80 4.76
CA VAL A 25 11.20 2.68 4.64
C VAL A 25 11.59 3.17 6.02
N PRO A 26 12.84 3.00 6.44
CA PRO A 26 13.32 3.57 7.69
C PRO A 26 13.18 5.09 7.70
N ALA A 27 12.62 5.61 8.78
CA ALA A 27 12.44 7.04 8.96
C ALA A 27 12.56 7.44 10.43
N PHE A 28 12.75 8.72 10.68
CA PHE A 28 12.66 9.30 12.01
C PHE A 28 11.29 9.93 12.22
N VAL A 29 10.61 9.50 13.28
CA VAL A 29 9.35 10.07 13.75
C VAL A 29 9.62 10.94 14.96
N TYR A 30 9.29 12.19 14.84
CA TYR A 30 9.46 13.19 15.89
C TYR A 30 8.16 13.34 16.67
N VAL A 31 8.22 13.10 17.96
CA VAL A 31 7.07 13.11 18.87
C VAL A 31 7.28 14.17 19.95
N LYS A 32 6.27 14.99 20.16
CA LYS A 32 6.22 15.97 21.25
C LYS A 32 4.83 15.91 21.89
N ASP A 33 4.76 15.86 23.20
CA ASP A 33 3.50 15.78 23.96
C ASP A 33 2.58 14.63 23.49
N GLY A 34 3.18 13.46 23.20
CA GLY A 34 2.46 12.30 22.70
C GLY A 34 1.94 12.43 21.26
N ARG A 35 2.30 13.48 20.53
CA ARG A 35 1.85 13.72 19.15
C ARG A 35 3.02 13.69 18.17
N ILE A 36 2.80 13.05 17.03
CA ILE A 36 3.73 13.11 15.91
C ILE A 36 3.72 14.53 15.35
N ILE A 37 4.86 15.21 15.40
CA ILE A 37 4.99 16.59 14.90
C ILE A 37 5.61 16.63 13.49
N ARG A 38 6.48 15.67 13.16
CA ARG A 38 7.04 15.51 11.82
C ARG A 38 7.58 14.11 11.61
N ILE A 39 7.76 13.75 10.34
CA ILE A 39 8.43 12.54 9.88
C ILE A 39 9.53 12.99 8.92
N ARG A 40 10.71 12.38 9.02
CA ARG A 40 11.88 12.69 8.20
C ARG A 40 12.56 11.42 7.72
N PRO A 41 13.17 11.44 6.53
CA PRO A 41 14.05 10.38 6.10
C PRO A 41 15.11 10.06 7.15
N MET A 42 15.50 8.82 7.24
CA MET A 42 16.63 8.39 8.07
C MET A 42 17.91 8.46 7.24
N ILE A 43 18.99 8.89 7.88
CA ILE A 43 20.34 8.75 7.32
C ILE A 43 20.94 7.52 7.98
N ILE A 44 21.32 6.54 7.18
CA ILE A 44 21.94 5.31 7.65
C ILE A 44 23.45 5.57 7.70
N GLU A 45 23.93 5.87 8.90
CA GLU A 45 25.34 6.09 9.17
C GLU A 45 25.91 4.89 9.89
N GLY A 46 27.01 4.35 9.34
CA GLY A 46 27.68 3.20 9.91
C GLY A 46 26.98 1.87 9.61
N GLY A 47 27.66 0.81 9.82
CA GLY A 47 27.20 -0.55 9.64
C GLY A 47 28.25 -1.40 8.94
N GLU A 48 28.27 -2.68 9.28
CA GLU A 48 29.16 -3.65 8.64
C GLU A 48 28.74 -3.98 7.20
N ALA A 49 27.46 -3.72 6.87
CA ALA A 49 26.94 -3.96 5.53
C ALA A 49 27.46 -2.91 4.56
N LYS A 50 28.19 -3.36 3.56
CA LYS A 50 28.57 -2.51 2.43
C LYS A 50 27.34 -2.25 1.56
N PRO A 51 27.12 -1.01 1.08
CA PRO A 51 26.08 -0.75 0.11
C PRO A 51 26.34 -1.56 -1.16
N TRP A 52 25.29 -2.10 -1.74
CA TRP A 52 25.40 -2.71 -3.05
C TRP A 52 25.66 -1.64 -4.12
N GLY A 53 26.25 -2.05 -5.23
CA GLY A 53 26.52 -1.13 -6.35
C GLY A 53 26.36 -1.84 -7.68
N ILE A 54 25.84 -1.14 -8.66
CA ILE A 54 25.70 -1.59 -10.04
C ILE A 54 26.79 -0.90 -10.86
N LYS A 55 27.67 -1.69 -11.48
CA LYS A 55 28.70 -1.17 -12.37
C LYS A 55 28.20 -1.19 -13.80
N VAL A 56 28.15 -0.01 -14.41
CA VAL A 56 27.81 0.16 -15.82
C VAL A 56 28.88 1.00 -16.49
N ARG A 57 29.58 0.44 -17.45
CA ARG A 57 30.76 1.05 -18.09
C ARG A 57 31.83 1.39 -17.04
N ASP A 58 32.18 2.63 -16.89
CA ASP A 58 33.17 3.18 -15.94
C ASP A 58 32.55 3.73 -14.64
N LYS A 59 31.21 3.70 -14.51
CA LYS A 59 30.49 4.22 -13.36
C LYS A 59 29.97 3.11 -12.45
N ILE A 60 29.90 3.43 -11.16
CA ILE A 60 29.24 2.59 -10.15
C ILE A 60 28.11 3.39 -9.56
N PHE A 61 26.90 2.86 -9.66
CA PHE A 61 25.68 3.42 -9.11
C PHE A 61 25.40 2.76 -7.77
N THR A 62 25.28 3.55 -6.72
CA THR A 62 25.00 3.07 -5.37
C THR A 62 23.79 3.77 -4.78
N PRO A 63 22.98 3.09 -3.95
CA PRO A 63 21.87 3.74 -3.27
C PRO A 63 22.38 4.83 -2.33
N PRO A 64 21.60 5.90 -2.14
CA PRO A 64 21.97 6.97 -1.22
C PRO A 64 21.89 6.46 0.23
N LYS A 65 22.75 6.99 1.10
CA LYS A 65 22.67 6.73 2.55
C LYS A 65 21.42 7.26 3.20
N LYS A 66 20.79 8.25 2.61
CA LYS A 66 19.54 8.83 3.06
C LYS A 66 18.39 8.05 2.46
N THR A 67 17.49 7.55 3.32
CA THR A 67 16.30 6.85 2.88
C THR A 67 15.36 7.78 2.11
N SER A 68 14.58 7.22 1.20
CA SER A 68 13.67 7.95 0.32
C SER A 68 12.22 7.52 0.56
N PRO A 69 11.58 7.95 1.68
CA PRO A 69 10.17 7.65 1.91
C PRO A 69 9.30 8.25 0.82
N ALA A 70 8.28 7.51 0.40
CA ALA A 70 7.29 8.03 -0.52
C ALA A 70 6.57 9.27 0.06
N PRO A 71 6.07 10.18 -0.77
CA PRO A 71 5.37 11.37 -0.30
C PRO A 71 4.19 11.06 0.62
N PHE A 72 3.43 10.00 0.35
CA PHE A 72 2.31 9.59 1.19
C PHE A 72 2.78 9.07 2.57
N ASP A 73 3.94 8.44 2.65
CA ASP A 73 4.53 8.01 3.93
C ASP A 73 4.88 9.20 4.81
N LEU A 74 5.48 10.22 4.23
CA LEU A 74 5.76 11.48 4.95
C LEU A 74 4.47 12.19 5.36
N ALA A 75 3.37 11.97 4.66
CA ALA A 75 2.05 12.52 4.95
C ALA A 75 1.25 11.71 6.00
N GLN A 76 1.72 10.57 6.49
CA GLN A 76 1.01 9.71 7.46
C GLN A 76 0.54 10.49 8.71
N ARG A 77 1.28 11.49 9.16
CA ARG A 77 0.85 12.36 10.24
C ARG A 77 -0.52 13.00 9.98
N ARG A 78 -0.78 13.46 8.75
CA ARG A 78 -2.08 14.04 8.37
C ARG A 78 -3.19 13.00 8.41
N ARG A 79 -2.88 11.77 8.05
CA ARG A 79 -3.83 10.65 8.13
C ARG A 79 -4.19 10.32 9.57
N VAL A 80 -3.19 10.24 10.45
CA VAL A 80 -3.40 9.94 11.89
C VAL A 80 -4.28 10.99 12.56
N TYR A 81 -4.08 12.27 12.26
CA TYR A 81 -4.79 13.38 12.88
C TYR A 81 -5.86 14.02 12.00
N ASN A 82 -6.35 13.29 11.03
CA ASN A 82 -7.43 13.78 10.17
C ASN A 82 -8.72 13.92 10.99
N PRO A 83 -9.38 15.09 11.01
CA PRO A 83 -10.63 15.30 11.76
C PRO A 83 -11.79 14.43 11.26
N LYS A 84 -11.72 13.95 10.01
CA LYS A 84 -12.71 13.02 9.44
C LYS A 84 -12.42 11.55 9.77
N ARG A 85 -11.37 11.26 10.53
CA ARG A 85 -11.05 9.88 10.92
C ARG A 85 -12.12 9.36 11.88
N VAL A 86 -12.62 8.16 11.63
CA VAL A 86 -13.51 7.45 12.55
C VAL A 86 -12.71 7.04 13.79
N LEU A 87 -13.05 7.58 14.95
CA LEU A 87 -12.34 7.36 16.23
C LEU A 87 -13.04 6.37 17.16
N TYR A 88 -14.32 6.12 16.93
CA TYR A 88 -15.18 5.33 17.79
C TYR A 88 -16.08 4.42 16.95
N PRO A 89 -16.60 3.34 17.52
CA PRO A 89 -17.67 2.59 16.89
C PRO A 89 -18.90 3.48 16.64
N LEU A 90 -19.45 3.35 15.45
CA LEU A 90 -20.61 4.10 15.02
C LEU A 90 -21.72 3.14 14.59
N LYS A 91 -22.93 3.38 15.07
CA LYS A 91 -24.15 2.70 14.64
C LYS A 91 -24.95 3.66 13.77
N ARG A 92 -25.42 3.19 12.62
CA ARG A 92 -26.35 3.98 11.79
C ARG A 92 -27.68 4.14 12.52
N VAL A 93 -28.23 5.34 12.50
CA VAL A 93 -29.55 5.62 13.05
C VAL A 93 -30.58 4.77 12.32
N GLY A 94 -31.49 4.13 13.07
CA GLY A 94 -32.47 3.21 12.52
C GLY A 94 -31.95 1.83 12.12
N PHE A 95 -30.68 1.50 12.35
CA PHE A 95 -30.22 0.12 12.21
C PHE A 95 -30.64 -0.72 13.42
N GLU A 96 -31.35 -1.81 13.14
CA GLU A 96 -31.71 -2.83 14.13
C GLU A 96 -31.16 -4.20 13.69
N PRO A 97 -30.52 -4.96 14.59
CA PRO A 97 -30.04 -6.31 14.31
C PRO A 97 -31.15 -7.25 13.81
N GLY A 98 -30.82 -8.14 12.89
CA GLY A 98 -31.75 -9.15 12.35
C GLY A 98 -32.81 -8.59 11.40
N GLY A 99 -32.82 -7.30 11.14
CA GLY A 99 -33.89 -6.64 10.45
C GLY A 99 -33.54 -6.05 9.08
N LYS A 100 -34.60 -5.65 8.38
CA LYS A 100 -34.55 -4.86 7.15
C LYS A 100 -34.49 -3.35 7.44
N SER A 101 -34.36 -2.96 8.70
CA SER A 101 -34.48 -1.59 9.14
C SER A 101 -33.37 -0.71 8.58
N GLY A 102 -33.76 0.42 8.04
CA GLY A 102 -32.85 1.46 7.60
C GLY A 102 -32.03 1.13 6.35
N VAL A 103 -32.37 0.09 5.58
CA VAL A 103 -31.65 -0.25 4.33
C VAL A 103 -31.78 0.87 3.29
N ASP A 104 -32.91 1.52 3.23
CA ASP A 104 -33.18 2.62 2.30
C ASP A 104 -32.40 3.89 2.62
N ASN A 105 -31.89 3.99 3.85
CA ASN A 105 -31.05 5.09 4.32
C ASN A 105 -29.55 4.82 4.14
N ARG A 106 -29.17 3.75 3.48
CA ARG A 106 -27.77 3.45 3.21
C ARG A 106 -27.13 4.56 2.37
N GLY A 107 -26.04 5.12 2.86
CA GLY A 107 -25.36 6.25 2.23
C GLY A 107 -25.97 7.63 2.53
N LYS A 108 -27.15 7.69 3.15
CA LYS A 108 -27.86 8.94 3.49
C LYS A 108 -28.12 9.12 4.98
N GLY A 109 -28.01 8.05 5.75
CA GLY A 109 -28.32 8.03 7.16
C GLY A 109 -27.26 8.69 8.03
N GLU A 110 -27.70 9.15 9.18
CA GLU A 110 -26.83 9.65 10.25
C GLU A 110 -26.27 8.49 11.07
N PHE A 111 -25.19 8.75 11.80
CA PHE A 111 -24.53 7.79 12.67
C PHE A 111 -24.49 8.33 14.10
N VAL A 112 -24.68 7.46 15.06
CA VAL A 112 -24.49 7.73 16.48
C VAL A 112 -23.33 6.93 17.02
N ARG A 113 -22.59 7.54 17.94
CA ARG A 113 -21.51 6.86 18.65
C ARG A 113 -22.10 5.83 19.61
N ILE A 114 -21.51 4.63 19.61
CA ILE A 114 -21.81 3.55 20.56
C ILE A 114 -20.52 3.13 21.29
N SER A 115 -20.67 2.36 22.36
CA SER A 115 -19.52 1.76 23.03
C SER A 115 -18.96 0.57 22.24
N TRP A 116 -17.76 0.15 22.55
CA TRP A 116 -17.17 -1.08 21.99
C TRP A 116 -17.98 -2.31 22.39
N ASP A 117 -18.46 -2.37 23.64
CA ASP A 117 -19.27 -3.48 24.10
C ASP A 117 -20.55 -3.59 23.30
N GLN A 118 -21.27 -2.48 23.11
CA GLN A 118 -22.46 -2.44 22.26
C GLN A 118 -22.17 -2.87 20.81
N ALA A 119 -21.03 -2.45 20.26
CA ALA A 119 -20.65 -2.84 18.90
C ALA A 119 -20.36 -4.34 18.79
N LEU A 120 -19.67 -4.90 19.78
CA LEU A 120 -19.37 -6.34 19.86
C LEU A 120 -20.63 -7.17 20.11
N ASP A 121 -21.52 -6.74 20.97
CA ASP A 121 -22.79 -7.41 21.22
C ASP A 121 -23.65 -7.51 19.95
N ILE A 122 -23.74 -6.42 19.20
CA ILE A 122 -24.42 -6.40 17.89
C ILE A 122 -23.76 -7.38 16.93
N LEU A 123 -22.43 -7.33 16.79
CA LEU A 123 -21.69 -8.19 15.88
C LEU A 123 -21.85 -9.66 16.22
N VAL A 124 -21.65 -10.01 17.48
CA VAL A 124 -21.79 -11.41 17.97
C VAL A 124 -23.22 -11.90 17.84
N GLY A 125 -24.18 -11.06 18.16
CA GLY A 125 -25.61 -11.36 18.00
C GLY A 125 -25.98 -11.70 16.56
N GLU A 126 -25.51 -10.90 15.60
CA GLU A 126 -25.75 -11.14 14.17
C GLU A 126 -25.01 -12.37 13.65
N LEU A 127 -23.77 -12.59 14.07
CA LEU A 127 -23.03 -13.81 13.71
C LEU A 127 -23.73 -15.08 14.22
N LYS A 128 -24.24 -15.07 15.45
CA LYS A 128 -25.05 -16.16 16.01
C LYS A 128 -26.31 -16.40 15.18
N ARG A 129 -27.09 -15.34 14.96
CA ARG A 129 -28.33 -15.41 14.17
C ARG A 129 -28.09 -15.99 12.79
N ILE A 130 -27.05 -15.52 12.07
CA ILE A 130 -26.71 -16.00 10.73
C ILE A 130 -26.32 -17.48 10.79
N LYS A 131 -25.47 -17.87 11.74
CA LYS A 131 -25.06 -19.25 11.92
C LYS A 131 -26.23 -20.20 12.18
N GLU A 132 -27.15 -19.79 13.06
CA GLU A 132 -28.32 -20.60 13.44
C GLU A 132 -29.35 -20.69 12.30
N THR A 133 -29.52 -19.62 11.52
CA THR A 133 -30.52 -19.55 10.46
C THR A 133 -30.04 -20.13 9.14
N TYR A 134 -28.78 -19.87 8.77
CA TYR A 134 -28.25 -20.17 7.44
C TYR A 134 -26.97 -21.00 7.41
N GLY A 135 -26.37 -21.24 8.56
CA GLY A 135 -25.07 -21.91 8.70
C GLY A 135 -23.86 -20.99 8.45
N ASN A 136 -22.69 -21.50 8.76
CA ASN A 136 -21.44 -20.74 8.68
C ASN A 136 -21.06 -20.31 7.25
N SER A 137 -21.47 -21.06 6.24
CA SER A 137 -21.22 -20.75 4.82
C SER A 137 -21.88 -19.44 4.36
N ALA A 138 -22.90 -18.98 5.09
CA ALA A 138 -23.53 -17.67 4.82
C ALA A 138 -22.69 -16.47 5.29
N ILE A 139 -21.61 -16.71 6.03
CA ILE A 139 -20.68 -15.67 6.45
C ILE A 139 -19.60 -15.53 5.36
N PHE A 140 -19.75 -14.57 4.50
CA PHE A 140 -18.75 -14.27 3.46
C PHE A 140 -17.72 -13.27 3.97
N THR A 141 -16.43 -13.55 3.75
CA THR A 141 -15.36 -12.66 4.17
C THR A 141 -14.44 -12.27 3.03
N ILE A 142 -14.16 -10.98 2.99
CA ILE A 142 -13.15 -10.38 2.14
C ILE A 142 -12.08 -9.82 3.07
N ALA A 143 -10.86 -10.32 2.98
CA ALA A 143 -9.76 -9.85 3.79
C ALA A 143 -8.58 -9.51 2.90
N SER A 144 -8.05 -8.31 3.06
CA SER A 144 -6.86 -7.85 2.34
C SER A 144 -5.62 -7.95 3.22
N GLY A 145 -4.48 -8.24 2.58
CA GLY A 145 -3.17 -8.21 3.21
C GLY A 145 -2.57 -6.81 3.35
N HIS A 146 -3.12 -5.83 2.69
CA HIS A 146 -2.56 -4.47 2.67
C HIS A 146 -2.81 -3.71 3.97
N GLY A 147 -1.85 -2.85 4.34
CA GLY A 147 -1.94 -2.03 5.54
C GLY A 147 -1.84 -2.80 6.84
N ASN A 148 -1.21 -3.95 6.83
CA ASN A 148 -1.10 -4.84 7.97
C ASN A 148 0.14 -4.56 8.81
N THR A 149 -0.02 -4.66 10.12
CA THR A 149 1.10 -4.92 11.02
C THR A 149 1.11 -6.41 11.32
N ALA A 150 2.27 -7.05 11.34
CA ALA A 150 2.48 -8.49 11.36
C ALA A 150 1.49 -9.31 12.24
N HIS A 151 1.18 -8.82 13.44
CA HIS A 151 0.30 -9.52 14.39
C HIS A 151 -1.18 -9.13 14.27
N LEU A 152 -1.49 -8.00 13.66
CA LEU A 152 -2.85 -7.46 13.54
C LEU A 152 -3.37 -7.56 12.10
N SER A 153 -2.88 -8.53 11.37
CA SER A 153 -3.33 -8.80 10.01
C SER A 153 -4.80 -9.21 9.99
N PRO A 154 -5.66 -8.56 9.20
CA PRO A 154 -7.03 -9.02 8.98
C PRO A 154 -7.10 -10.46 8.50
N HIS A 155 -6.15 -10.89 7.66
CA HIS A 155 -6.05 -12.29 7.26
C HIS A 155 -5.84 -13.24 8.44
N GLY A 156 -4.90 -12.92 9.33
CA GLY A 156 -4.59 -13.78 10.45
C GLY A 156 -5.68 -13.79 11.51
N LEU A 157 -6.02 -12.62 12.03
CA LEU A 157 -6.96 -12.50 13.14
C LEU A 157 -8.40 -12.85 12.75
N MET A 158 -8.89 -12.35 11.63
CA MET A 158 -10.24 -12.65 11.17
C MET A 158 -10.40 -14.13 10.86
N ARG A 159 -9.46 -14.75 10.15
CA ARG A 159 -9.48 -16.19 9.89
C ARG A 159 -9.46 -16.99 11.17
N ARG A 160 -8.62 -16.62 12.15
CA ARG A 160 -8.57 -17.30 13.43
C ARG A 160 -9.91 -17.26 14.14
N VAL A 161 -10.53 -16.08 14.26
CA VAL A 161 -11.85 -15.92 14.89
C VAL A 161 -12.90 -16.75 14.17
N LEU A 162 -13.01 -16.66 12.86
CA LEU A 162 -14.03 -17.35 12.09
C LEU A 162 -13.80 -18.86 12.03
N ASN A 163 -12.56 -19.34 12.03
CA ASN A 163 -12.26 -20.76 12.14
C ASN A 163 -12.69 -21.32 13.53
N LEU A 164 -12.42 -20.59 14.60
CA LEU A 164 -12.90 -20.93 15.93
C LEU A 164 -14.43 -20.86 16.04
N TRP A 165 -15.06 -20.00 15.25
CA TRP A 165 -16.51 -19.88 15.14
C TRP A 165 -17.17 -21.07 14.41
N GLY A 166 -16.39 -21.84 13.66
CA GLY A 166 -16.84 -23.01 12.89
C GLY A 166 -16.72 -22.86 11.39
N GLY A 167 -15.99 -21.86 10.92
CA GLY A 167 -15.72 -21.60 9.51
C GLY A 167 -16.56 -20.47 8.90
N ASN A 168 -16.30 -20.21 7.63
CA ASN A 168 -16.96 -19.19 6.81
C ASN A 168 -16.69 -19.46 5.34
N THR A 169 -17.27 -18.68 4.44
CA THR A 169 -16.93 -18.63 3.01
C THR A 169 -15.93 -17.51 2.76
N PRO A 170 -14.64 -17.79 2.60
CA PRO A 170 -13.66 -16.75 2.29
C PRO A 170 -13.64 -16.46 0.80
N MET A 171 -13.41 -15.20 0.45
CA MET A 171 -12.95 -14.84 -0.88
C MET A 171 -11.52 -15.38 -1.05
N LEU A 172 -11.32 -16.20 -2.05
CA LEU A 172 -9.99 -16.68 -2.46
C LEU A 172 -9.54 -15.85 -3.65
N ARG A 173 -8.32 -15.37 -3.61
CA ARG A 173 -7.69 -14.52 -4.62
C ARG A 173 -8.30 -13.09 -4.65
N ASN A 174 -7.82 -12.29 -5.58
CA ASN A 174 -8.22 -10.91 -5.82
C ASN A 174 -8.64 -10.73 -7.28
N PRO A 175 -9.88 -11.05 -7.64
CA PRO A 175 -10.30 -11.04 -9.04
C PRO A 175 -10.22 -9.67 -9.72
N ASP A 176 -10.05 -8.60 -8.96
CA ASP A 176 -9.93 -7.22 -9.41
C ASP A 176 -8.49 -6.67 -9.33
N SER A 177 -7.54 -7.46 -8.79
CA SER A 177 -6.15 -7.05 -8.61
C SER A 177 -5.23 -8.20 -9.01
N TRP A 178 -4.33 -7.97 -9.95
CA TRP A 178 -3.34 -8.93 -10.43
C TRP A 178 -3.87 -10.10 -11.25
N GLU A 179 -5.13 -10.46 -11.18
CA GLU A 179 -5.66 -11.64 -11.87
C GLU A 179 -5.46 -11.57 -13.39
N GLY A 180 -5.66 -10.41 -13.99
CA GLY A 180 -5.36 -10.22 -15.41
C GLY A 180 -3.89 -10.38 -15.74
N TRP A 181 -3.02 -9.96 -14.83
CA TRP A 181 -1.58 -10.13 -14.98
C TRP A 181 -1.17 -11.61 -14.82
N TYR A 182 -1.68 -12.32 -13.82
CA TYR A 182 -1.44 -13.75 -13.65
C TYR A 182 -1.89 -14.53 -14.88
N TRP A 183 -3.09 -14.25 -15.32
CA TRP A 183 -3.65 -14.90 -16.51
C TRP A 183 -2.80 -14.65 -17.75
N GLY A 184 -2.39 -13.42 -18.00
CA GLY A 184 -1.49 -13.05 -19.07
C GLY A 184 -0.12 -13.71 -18.96
N ALA A 185 0.46 -13.75 -17.75
CA ALA A 185 1.74 -14.38 -17.48
C ALA A 185 1.72 -15.87 -17.78
N GLU A 186 0.69 -16.60 -17.34
CA GLU A 186 0.52 -18.02 -17.62
C GLU A 186 0.46 -18.32 -19.13
N HIS A 187 -0.18 -17.43 -19.90
CA HIS A 187 -0.31 -17.61 -21.35
C HIS A 187 0.96 -17.24 -22.13
N VAL A 188 1.75 -16.30 -21.63
CA VAL A 188 2.98 -15.85 -22.29
C VAL A 188 4.19 -16.66 -21.86
N TRP A 189 4.32 -16.91 -20.57
CA TRP A 189 5.52 -17.53 -19.98
C TRP A 189 5.26 -18.97 -19.48
N GLY A 190 4.02 -19.40 -19.42
CA GLY A 190 3.66 -20.74 -18.97
C GLY A 190 3.58 -20.92 -17.46
N PHE A 191 3.76 -19.87 -16.70
CA PHE A 191 3.67 -19.89 -15.22
C PHE A 191 3.27 -18.53 -14.66
N ASP A 192 2.75 -18.55 -13.44
CA ASP A 192 2.41 -17.38 -12.67
C ASP A 192 3.64 -16.92 -11.87
N GLU A 193 4.25 -15.83 -12.28
CA GLU A 193 5.45 -15.28 -11.64
C GLU A 193 5.25 -14.87 -10.18
N SER A 194 4.02 -14.61 -9.74
CA SER A 194 3.76 -14.23 -8.36
C SER A 194 3.87 -15.39 -7.38
N VAL A 195 3.75 -16.62 -7.87
CA VAL A 195 3.77 -17.86 -7.08
C VAL A 195 5.05 -18.64 -7.35
N GLY A 196 5.67 -18.39 -8.48
CA GLY A 196 6.89 -19.05 -8.90
C GLY A 196 8.17 -18.35 -8.40
N THR A 197 9.26 -18.92 -8.74
CA THR A 197 10.56 -18.28 -8.64
C THR A 197 10.57 -17.09 -9.58
N GLY A 198 10.53 -15.90 -9.03
CA GLY A 198 10.77 -14.71 -9.80
C GLY A 198 12.01 -14.93 -10.66
N SER A 199 11.92 -14.55 -11.91
CA SER A 199 13.06 -14.59 -12.82
C SER A 199 14.22 -13.86 -12.16
N LEU A 200 15.37 -14.50 -12.08
CA LEU A 200 16.60 -13.83 -11.71
C LEU A 200 17.14 -12.94 -12.85
N PHE A 201 16.43 -12.97 -13.98
CA PHE A 201 16.68 -12.13 -15.13
C PHE A 201 15.89 -10.83 -14.99
N ASP A 202 16.18 -9.86 -15.80
CA ASP A 202 15.52 -8.54 -15.85
C ASP A 202 15.67 -7.72 -14.57
N LEU A 203 16.75 -7.95 -13.85
CA LEU A 203 17.12 -7.13 -12.70
C LEU A 203 17.49 -5.71 -13.14
N LEU A 204 17.47 -4.79 -12.21
CA LEU A 204 17.86 -3.40 -12.47
C LEU A 204 19.26 -3.31 -13.09
N GLU A 205 20.20 -4.15 -12.66
CA GLU A 205 21.54 -4.22 -13.23
C GLU A 205 21.52 -4.57 -14.71
N ASP A 206 20.79 -5.60 -15.10
CA ASP A 206 20.65 -6.02 -16.49
C ASP A 206 20.00 -4.91 -17.33
N THR A 207 18.92 -4.30 -16.84
CA THR A 207 18.29 -3.16 -17.48
C THR A 207 19.25 -2.00 -17.66
N MET A 208 20.05 -1.67 -16.67
CA MET A 208 21.02 -0.57 -16.74
C MET A 208 22.17 -0.87 -17.71
N GLN A 209 22.60 -2.13 -17.80
CA GLN A 209 23.69 -2.54 -18.69
C GLN A 209 23.25 -2.69 -20.14
N HIS A 210 22.13 -3.37 -20.38
CA HIS A 210 21.79 -3.90 -21.68
C HIS A 210 20.58 -3.23 -22.36
N SER A 211 19.59 -2.71 -21.61
CA SER A 211 18.45 -2.04 -22.24
C SER A 211 18.83 -0.69 -22.85
N GLU A 212 18.23 -0.37 -23.98
CA GLU A 212 18.34 0.94 -24.63
C GLU A 212 17.05 1.76 -24.46
N LEU A 213 15.93 1.07 -24.30
CA LEU A 213 14.59 1.63 -24.20
C LEU A 213 13.82 0.99 -23.03
N SER A 214 13.19 1.82 -22.21
CA SER A 214 12.22 1.41 -21.21
C SER A 214 10.84 1.94 -21.60
N VAL A 215 9.85 1.04 -21.62
CA VAL A 215 8.45 1.40 -21.89
C VAL A 215 7.65 1.26 -20.59
N PHE A 216 7.10 2.39 -20.13
CA PHE A 216 6.24 2.45 -18.94
C PHE A 216 4.79 2.51 -19.41
N TRP A 217 4.09 1.38 -19.32
CA TRP A 217 2.71 1.26 -19.77
C TRP A 217 1.75 1.32 -18.59
N ALA A 218 0.89 2.33 -18.56
CA ALA A 218 -0.05 2.60 -17.46
C ALA A 218 0.62 2.65 -16.07
N HIS A 219 1.85 3.12 -16.00
CA HIS A 219 2.64 3.12 -14.78
C HIS A 219 3.22 4.50 -14.48
N ASP A 220 3.03 4.96 -13.24
CA ASP A 220 3.66 6.15 -12.66
C ASP A 220 4.53 5.74 -11.47
N PRO A 221 5.78 5.31 -11.71
CA PRO A 221 6.62 4.73 -10.65
C PRO A 221 6.92 5.67 -9.48
N GLU A 222 6.90 6.98 -9.71
CA GLU A 222 7.24 7.95 -8.67
C GLU A 222 6.07 8.28 -7.74
N THR A 223 4.83 8.16 -8.21
CA THR A 223 3.65 8.40 -7.36
C THR A 223 2.99 7.12 -6.88
N SER A 224 3.18 6.02 -7.61
CA SER A 224 2.69 4.68 -7.27
C SER A 224 3.74 3.84 -6.55
N SER A 225 4.63 4.46 -5.78
CA SER A 225 5.69 3.73 -5.06
C SER A 225 5.07 2.87 -3.95
N TRP A 226 4.54 1.76 -4.40
CA TRP A 226 3.89 0.75 -3.57
C TRP A 226 4.96 -0.15 -2.96
N MET A 227 4.78 -0.49 -1.72
CA MET A 227 5.57 -1.47 -0.98
C MET A 227 6.86 -0.97 -0.33
N SER A 228 7.46 0.17 -0.68
CA SER A 228 8.72 0.53 -0.05
C SER A 228 9.03 2.02 -0.12
N SER A 229 10.07 2.33 -0.76
CA SER A 229 10.65 3.65 -0.80
C SER A 229 10.42 4.28 -2.18
N GLN A 230 10.81 5.51 -2.27
CA GLN A 230 10.92 6.22 -3.54
C GLN A 230 12.17 5.77 -4.35
N ASP A 231 12.56 4.51 -4.27
CA ASP A 231 13.73 3.97 -4.98
C ASP A 231 13.53 4.06 -6.50
N SER A 232 12.28 3.96 -6.96
CA SER A 232 11.92 4.18 -8.36
C SER A 232 12.41 5.52 -8.90
N SER A 233 12.34 6.60 -8.12
CA SER A 233 12.91 7.89 -8.54
C SER A 233 14.41 7.82 -8.73
N GLN A 234 15.10 7.06 -7.90
CA GLN A 234 16.55 6.94 -7.97
C GLN A 234 16.99 6.16 -9.22
N TRP A 235 16.44 4.98 -9.44
CA TRP A 235 16.84 4.20 -10.62
C TRP A 235 16.36 4.82 -11.94
N LEU A 236 15.26 5.56 -11.96
CA LEU A 236 14.87 6.35 -13.13
C LEU A 236 15.90 7.44 -13.45
N LEU A 237 16.45 8.11 -12.42
CA LEU A 237 17.54 9.07 -12.60
C LEU A 237 18.80 8.40 -13.15
N TRP A 238 19.15 7.22 -12.67
CA TRP A 238 20.30 6.45 -13.19
C TRP A 238 20.11 6.06 -14.66
N LEU A 239 18.92 5.62 -15.03
CA LEU A 239 18.59 5.33 -16.43
C LEU A 239 18.72 6.58 -17.31
N LYS A 240 18.26 7.74 -16.84
CA LYS A 240 18.44 9.03 -17.57
C LYS A 240 19.92 9.40 -17.67
N GLU A 241 20.68 9.25 -16.61
CA GLU A 241 22.13 9.53 -16.62
C GLU A 241 22.90 8.64 -17.61
N LEU A 242 22.45 7.41 -17.78
CA LEU A 242 22.98 6.46 -18.76
C LEU A 242 22.50 6.74 -20.19
N GLY A 243 21.62 7.72 -20.39
CA GLY A 243 21.07 8.08 -21.70
C GLY A 243 20.01 7.10 -22.21
N LYS A 244 19.46 6.25 -21.34
CA LYS A 244 18.41 5.30 -21.72
C LYS A 244 17.14 6.05 -22.08
N LYS A 245 16.48 5.62 -23.16
CA LYS A 245 15.23 6.21 -23.61
C LYS A 245 14.05 5.72 -22.78
N MET A 246 13.08 6.61 -22.55
CA MET A 246 11.87 6.29 -21.78
C MET A 246 10.62 6.72 -22.53
N ILE A 247 9.76 5.77 -22.85
CA ILE A 247 8.44 6.01 -23.43
C ILE A 247 7.38 5.71 -22.38
N PHE A 248 6.46 6.66 -22.19
CA PHE A 248 5.32 6.48 -21.31
C PHE A 248 4.04 6.39 -22.13
N ILE A 249 3.28 5.31 -21.90
CA ILE A 249 1.97 5.10 -22.52
C ILE A 249 0.94 5.16 -21.37
N ALA A 250 0.22 6.26 -21.28
CA ALA A 250 -0.76 6.50 -20.23
C ALA A 250 -1.82 7.49 -20.71
N PRO A 251 -3.06 7.40 -20.23
CA PRO A 251 -4.14 8.32 -20.64
C PRO A 251 -3.90 9.76 -20.18
N ASP A 252 -3.18 9.95 -19.11
CA ASP A 252 -2.80 11.24 -18.56
C ASP A 252 -1.28 11.45 -18.59
N LEU A 253 -0.87 12.70 -18.63
CA LEU A 253 0.52 13.08 -18.45
C LEU A 253 0.84 13.03 -16.95
N ASN A 254 1.08 11.84 -16.45
CA ASN A 254 1.37 11.61 -15.05
C ASN A 254 2.71 12.24 -14.60
N PHE A 255 2.97 12.23 -13.28
CA PHE A 255 4.12 12.93 -12.71
C PHE A 255 5.46 12.41 -13.27
N THR A 256 5.62 11.10 -13.36
CA THR A 256 6.88 10.52 -13.88
C THR A 256 7.04 10.83 -15.36
N ALA A 257 6.00 10.68 -16.16
CA ALA A 257 6.04 11.00 -17.58
C ALA A 257 6.36 12.48 -17.81
N ALA A 258 5.73 13.40 -17.06
CA ALA A 258 5.97 14.84 -17.19
C ALA A 258 7.42 15.25 -16.91
N THR A 259 8.14 14.47 -16.08
CA THR A 259 9.50 14.84 -15.65
C THR A 259 10.60 14.01 -16.30
N LYS A 260 10.28 12.82 -16.83
CA LYS A 260 11.30 11.86 -17.27
C LYS A 260 11.10 11.28 -18.67
N ALA A 261 9.91 11.38 -19.26
CA ALA A 261 9.65 10.82 -20.56
C ALA A 261 10.47 11.49 -21.66
N ASP A 262 11.05 10.71 -22.57
CA ASP A 262 11.50 11.18 -23.88
C ASP A 262 10.30 11.27 -24.83
N LYS A 263 9.28 10.43 -24.61
CA LYS A 263 8.02 10.47 -25.35
C LYS A 263 6.87 10.02 -24.46
N TRP A 264 5.78 10.76 -24.48
CA TRP A 264 4.51 10.36 -23.91
C TRP A 264 3.51 10.08 -25.04
N ILE A 265 2.80 8.96 -24.92
CA ILE A 265 1.75 8.53 -25.84
C ILE A 265 0.44 8.52 -25.06
N PRO A 266 -0.45 9.51 -25.29
CA PRO A 266 -1.76 9.55 -24.68
C PRO A 266 -2.65 8.45 -25.27
N ILE A 267 -2.90 7.41 -24.48
CA ILE A 267 -3.77 6.31 -24.89
C ILE A 267 -5.20 6.56 -24.40
N ARG A 268 -6.19 6.22 -25.21
CA ARG A 268 -7.58 6.21 -24.76
C ARG A 268 -7.79 5.00 -23.83
N PRO A 269 -8.33 5.19 -22.60
CA PRO A 269 -8.61 4.09 -21.70
C PRO A 269 -9.39 2.94 -22.38
N GLY A 270 -8.99 1.70 -22.13
CA GLY A 270 -9.59 0.51 -22.72
C GLY A 270 -9.12 0.17 -24.13
N THR A 271 -8.11 0.86 -24.67
CA THR A 271 -7.57 0.57 -26.01
C THR A 271 -6.14 0.02 -25.97
N ASP A 272 -5.68 -0.42 -24.81
CA ASP A 272 -4.31 -0.91 -24.61
C ASP A 272 -4.01 -2.12 -25.51
N ALA A 273 -4.90 -3.11 -25.55
CA ALA A 273 -4.75 -4.27 -26.40
C ALA A 273 -4.70 -3.94 -27.89
N ALA A 274 -5.48 -2.95 -28.33
CA ALA A 274 -5.46 -2.49 -29.72
C ALA A 274 -4.11 -1.85 -30.08
N LEU A 275 -3.56 -1.03 -29.19
CA LEU A 275 -2.23 -0.45 -29.39
C LEU A 275 -1.16 -1.55 -29.38
N ALA A 276 -1.19 -2.46 -28.42
CA ALA A 276 -0.23 -3.56 -28.34
C ALA A 276 -0.25 -4.46 -29.58
N SER A 277 -1.43 -4.67 -30.16
CA SER A 277 -1.58 -5.47 -31.39
C SER A 277 -1.12 -4.73 -32.67
N ALA A 278 -0.94 -3.42 -32.59
CA ALA A 278 -0.50 -2.58 -33.71
C ALA A 278 1.01 -2.34 -33.73
N ILE A 279 1.73 -2.70 -32.69
CA ILE A 279 3.18 -2.61 -32.56
C ILE A 279 3.86 -3.89 -33.04
#